data_7c4e328f165efdaa6ea9e8456481c19d
#
_entry.id   7c4e328f165efdaa6ea9e8456481c19d
#
_cell.length_a   1.000
_cell.length_b   1.000
_cell.length_c   1.000
_cell.angle_alpha   90.00
_cell.angle_beta   90.00
_cell.angle_gamma   90.00
#
_symmetry.space_group_name_H-M   'P 1'
#
loop_
_entity.id
_entity.type
_entity.pdbx_description
1 polymer ?
#
loop_
_entity_poly.entity_id
_entity_poly.type
_entity_poly.pdbx_seq_one_letter_code
_entity_poly.pdbx_strand_id
1 'polypeptide(L)'
;MKKNRLEIYLVIFIIAVIAISGLLYLQTQKNPYGMFPEKLGDMNIVLYRDGDVAMNEVKGLHGNNPGVIIENAYIANYRSTPTSKAKFWISESKTNTEAVSLLESMDSGVGKTGMFSDSTPMTIGGVGVSFVTGQPQLGLYHYFYAKDKRVFWIQVDNPDKAYRESFVKEAINRI
;
A
#
# COMPACT_ATOMS: atom_id res chain seq x y z
N MET A 1 -42.96 6.90 44.27
CA MET A 1 -42.86 6.58 42.83
C MET A 1 -41.92 7.48 42.01
N LYS A 2 -41.54 8.71 42.41
CA LYS A 2 -40.57 9.55 41.63
C LYS A 2 -39.10 9.07 41.74
N LYS A 3 -38.71 8.44 42.84
CA LYS A 3 -37.31 8.00 43.12
C LYS A 3 -36.82 6.95 42.10
N ASN A 4 -37.63 5.98 41.75
CA ASN A 4 -37.25 4.89 40.85
C ASN A 4 -37.04 5.38 39.38
N ARG A 5 -37.70 6.45 38.95
CA ARG A 5 -37.50 6.99 37.58
C ARG A 5 -36.13 7.69 37.44
N LEU A 6 -35.66 8.38 38.48
CA LEU A 6 -34.36 9.03 38.49
C LEU A 6 -33.22 7.99 38.41
N GLU A 7 -33.35 6.90 39.13
CA GLU A 7 -32.37 5.80 39.12
C GLU A 7 -32.30 5.13 37.72
N ILE A 8 -33.47 4.94 37.06
CA ILE A 8 -33.51 4.40 35.70
C ILE A 8 -32.83 5.34 34.70
N TYR A 9 -33.10 6.63 34.76
CA TYR A 9 -32.42 7.62 33.88
C TYR A 9 -30.91 7.67 34.13
N LEU A 10 -30.46 7.56 35.36
CA LEU A 10 -29.04 7.52 35.70
C LEU A 10 -28.35 6.28 35.10
N VAL A 11 -28.98 5.10 35.20
CA VAL A 11 -28.45 3.87 34.61
C VAL A 11 -28.37 3.96 33.10
N ILE A 12 -29.42 4.46 32.42
CA ILE A 12 -29.42 4.66 30.97
C ILE A 12 -28.32 5.63 30.55
N PHE A 13 -28.13 6.73 31.28
CA PHE A 13 -27.09 7.70 31.01
C PHE A 13 -25.69 7.08 31.12
N ILE A 14 -25.42 6.31 32.16
CA ILE A 14 -24.15 5.62 32.34
C ILE A 14 -23.87 4.63 31.19
N ILE A 15 -24.87 3.85 30.79
CA ILE A 15 -24.74 2.91 29.66
C ILE A 15 -24.44 3.67 28.36
N ALA A 16 -25.13 4.79 28.11
CA ALA A 16 -24.89 5.61 26.94
C ALA A 16 -23.47 6.20 26.91
N VAL A 17 -22.96 6.69 28.05
CA VAL A 17 -21.60 7.19 28.17
C VAL A 17 -20.55 6.08 27.91
N ILE A 18 -20.76 4.89 28.47
CA ILE A 18 -19.87 3.74 28.23
C ILE A 18 -19.88 3.34 26.74
N ALA A 19 -21.06 3.28 26.11
CA ALA A 19 -21.18 2.94 24.69
C ALA A 19 -20.52 3.98 23.79
N ILE A 20 -20.70 5.28 24.06
CA ILE A 20 -20.06 6.37 23.31
C ILE A 20 -18.54 6.33 23.51
N SER A 21 -18.07 6.14 24.74
CA SER A 21 -16.63 6.04 25.03
C SER A 21 -15.99 4.84 24.35
N GLY A 22 -16.69 3.69 24.32
CA GLY A 22 -16.25 2.50 23.60
C GLY A 22 -16.18 2.71 22.09
N LEU A 23 -17.17 3.36 21.51
CA LEU A 23 -17.18 3.72 20.08
C LEU A 23 -16.06 4.70 19.72
N LEU A 24 -15.83 5.73 20.55
CA LEU A 24 -14.72 6.68 20.36
C LEU A 24 -13.37 5.98 20.49
N TYR A 25 -13.21 5.08 21.44
CA TYR A 25 -11.98 4.30 21.60
C TYR A 25 -11.69 3.42 20.36
N LEU A 26 -12.71 2.77 19.81
CA LEU A 26 -12.55 1.98 18.58
C LEU A 26 -12.21 2.85 17.36
N GLN A 27 -12.74 4.07 17.27
CA GLN A 27 -12.41 5.00 16.19
C GLN A 27 -11.00 5.61 16.30
N THR A 28 -10.41 5.65 17.50
CA THR A 28 -9.05 6.16 17.71
C THR A 28 -7.96 5.14 17.42
N GLN A 29 -8.29 3.89 17.21
CA GLN A 29 -7.35 2.84 16.77
C GLN A 29 -7.02 3.02 15.28
N LYS A 30 -6.44 4.19 14.92
CA LYS A 30 -5.90 4.38 13.57
C LYS A 30 -4.77 3.37 13.36
N ASN A 31 -4.84 2.64 12.25
CA ASN A 31 -3.76 1.79 11.82
C ASN A 31 -2.46 2.62 11.72
N PRO A 32 -1.41 2.34 12.52
CA PRO A 32 -0.18 3.12 12.52
C PRO A 32 0.58 3.06 11.18
N TYR A 33 0.18 2.15 10.30
CA TYR A 33 0.77 1.94 8.98
C TYR A 33 -0.10 2.49 7.84
N GLY A 34 -1.02 3.42 8.14
CA GLY A 34 -1.89 4.04 7.15
C GLY A 34 -2.78 3.01 6.44
N MET A 35 -2.65 2.90 5.11
CA MET A 35 -3.42 1.94 4.31
C MET A 35 -2.90 0.50 4.37
N PHE A 36 -1.68 0.30 4.86
CA PHE A 36 -1.04 -1.02 4.85
C PHE A 36 -1.51 -1.88 6.03
N PRO A 37 -1.92 -3.13 5.80
CA PRO A 37 -2.23 -4.06 6.89
C PRO A 37 -0.93 -4.43 7.63
N GLU A 38 -1.04 -4.68 8.94
CA GLU A 38 0.09 -5.15 9.75
C GLU A 38 0.69 -6.45 9.22
N LYS A 39 -0.17 -7.31 8.66
CA LYS A 39 0.22 -8.57 8.04
C LYS A 39 -0.38 -8.68 6.64
N LEU A 40 0.45 -9.06 5.66
CA LEU A 40 0.08 -9.34 4.28
C LEU A 40 0.68 -10.69 3.86
N GLY A 41 -0.16 -11.66 3.52
CA GLY A 41 0.27 -13.05 3.38
C GLY A 41 0.86 -13.59 4.68
N ASP A 42 2.04 -14.15 4.59
CA ASP A 42 2.84 -14.61 5.73
C ASP A 42 3.87 -13.57 6.21
N MET A 43 3.92 -12.39 5.58
CA MET A 43 4.84 -11.32 5.92
C MET A 43 4.21 -10.31 6.89
N ASN A 44 5.01 -9.82 7.85
CA ASN A 44 4.64 -8.70 8.71
C ASN A 44 5.32 -7.41 8.23
N ILE A 45 4.64 -6.28 8.43
CA ILE A 45 5.23 -4.97 8.14
C ILE A 45 6.36 -4.70 9.14
N VAL A 46 7.52 -4.29 8.62
CA VAL A 46 8.71 -4.00 9.44
C VAL A 46 9.16 -2.54 9.31
N LEU A 47 8.60 -1.83 8.33
CA LEU A 47 8.86 -0.41 8.14
C LEU A 47 7.69 0.21 7.40
N TYR A 48 7.27 1.38 7.83
CA TYR A 48 6.36 2.27 7.14
C TYR A 48 6.91 3.69 7.10
N ARG A 49 6.72 4.36 5.97
CA ARG A 49 7.06 5.78 5.78
C ARG A 49 5.99 6.44 4.92
N ASP A 50 5.71 7.69 5.23
CA ASP A 50 4.85 8.60 4.47
C ASP A 50 5.43 10.02 4.47
N GLY A 51 4.66 10.99 3.97
CA GLY A 51 5.06 12.39 3.95
C GLY A 51 6.35 12.65 3.16
N ASP A 52 7.13 13.63 3.61
CA ASP A 52 8.31 14.10 2.89
C ASP A 52 9.38 13.03 2.70
N VAL A 53 9.54 12.12 3.67
CA VAL A 53 10.53 11.05 3.58
C VAL A 53 10.19 10.07 2.44
N ALA A 54 8.93 9.64 2.35
CA ALA A 54 8.48 8.78 1.28
C ALA A 54 8.48 9.53 -0.06
N MET A 55 8.04 10.79 -0.06
CA MET A 55 8.02 11.63 -1.25
C MET A 55 9.40 11.80 -1.87
N ASN A 56 10.42 12.08 -1.05
CA ASN A 56 11.79 12.26 -1.54
C ASN A 56 12.35 10.97 -2.13
N GLU A 57 12.09 9.81 -1.50
CA GLU A 57 12.52 8.52 -2.01
C GLU A 57 11.85 8.20 -3.34
N VAL A 58 10.52 8.34 -3.42
CA VAL A 58 9.76 8.05 -4.65
C VAL A 58 10.13 9.00 -5.79
N LYS A 59 10.26 10.31 -5.53
CA LYS A 59 10.73 11.28 -6.54
C LYS A 59 12.15 10.96 -7.04
N GLY A 60 13.03 10.51 -6.13
CA GLY A 60 14.38 10.08 -6.49
C GLY A 60 14.39 8.92 -7.50
N LEU A 61 13.43 7.98 -7.40
CA LEU A 61 13.29 6.87 -8.36
C LEU A 61 12.90 7.36 -9.77
N HIS A 62 12.20 8.48 -9.87
CA HIS A 62 11.78 9.08 -11.15
C HIS A 62 12.78 10.10 -11.73
N GLY A 63 13.97 10.25 -11.12
CA GLY A 63 15.05 11.10 -11.63
C GLY A 63 14.70 12.58 -11.73
N ASN A 64 13.88 13.10 -10.82
CA ASN A 64 13.39 14.50 -10.85
C ASN A 64 12.69 14.90 -12.15
N ASN A 65 12.04 13.97 -12.84
CA ASN A 65 11.27 14.26 -14.03
C ASN A 65 10.12 15.23 -13.68
N PRO A 66 10.09 16.46 -14.26
CA PRO A 66 9.07 17.47 -13.93
C PRO A 66 7.66 17.07 -14.40
N GLY A 67 7.53 16.08 -15.28
CA GLY A 67 6.24 15.54 -15.72
C GLY A 67 5.60 14.58 -14.72
N VAL A 68 6.31 14.18 -13.67
CA VAL A 68 5.79 13.29 -12.63
C VAL A 68 5.19 14.10 -11.48
N ILE A 69 3.87 14.23 -11.48
CA ILE A 69 3.12 14.95 -10.43
C ILE A 69 2.61 13.94 -9.42
N ILE A 70 3.16 13.99 -8.21
CA ILE A 70 2.79 13.13 -7.07
C ILE A 70 2.37 14.05 -5.92
N GLU A 71 1.18 13.84 -5.36
CA GLU A 71 0.68 14.57 -4.20
C GLU A 71 1.15 13.94 -2.89
N ASN A 72 1.10 12.60 -2.81
CA ASN A 72 1.55 11.85 -1.65
C ASN A 72 2.33 10.61 -2.09
N ALA A 73 3.19 10.14 -1.22
CA ALA A 73 3.92 8.90 -1.40
C ALA A 73 3.91 8.07 -0.12
N TYR A 74 3.97 6.75 -0.28
CA TYR A 74 3.97 5.82 0.83
C TYR A 74 4.95 4.69 0.55
N ILE A 75 5.66 4.25 1.57
CA ILE A 75 6.61 3.15 1.50
C ILE A 75 6.32 2.17 2.62
N ALA A 76 6.24 0.89 2.28
CA ALA A 76 6.12 -0.17 3.27
C ALA A 76 7.08 -1.32 2.94
N ASN A 77 7.76 -1.83 3.95
CA ASN A 77 8.56 -3.04 3.83
C ASN A 77 7.90 -4.13 4.65
N TYR A 78 7.79 -5.30 4.03
CA TYR A 78 7.30 -6.52 4.65
C TYR A 78 8.38 -7.57 4.69
N ARG A 79 8.33 -8.44 5.69
CA ARG A 79 9.26 -9.57 5.82
C ARG A 79 8.57 -10.77 6.45
N SER A 80 8.84 -11.95 5.90
CA SER A 80 8.57 -13.21 6.57
C SER A 80 9.85 -13.81 7.16
N THR A 81 9.69 -14.72 8.09
CA THR A 81 10.79 -15.52 8.59
C THR A 81 10.77 -16.87 7.88
N PRO A 82 11.87 -17.35 7.28
CA PRO A 82 13.21 -16.76 7.38
C PRO A 82 13.66 -15.89 6.18
N THR A 83 12.98 -15.83 5.02
CA THR A 83 13.66 -15.34 3.81
C THR A 83 12.91 -14.40 2.87
N SER A 84 11.58 -14.36 2.85
CA SER A 84 10.86 -13.53 1.88
C SER A 84 10.76 -12.08 2.32
N LYS A 85 10.97 -11.15 1.38
CA LYS A 85 10.86 -9.71 1.59
C LYS A 85 9.98 -9.12 0.50
N ALA A 86 9.21 -8.10 0.86
CA ALA A 86 8.51 -7.28 -0.11
C ALA A 86 8.68 -5.80 0.25
N LYS A 87 8.74 -4.96 -0.78
CA LYS A 87 8.78 -3.52 -0.62
C LYS A 87 7.76 -2.89 -1.56
N PHE A 88 7.01 -1.96 -1.00
CA PHE A 88 6.04 -1.15 -1.70
C PHE A 88 6.57 0.27 -1.83
N TRP A 89 6.44 0.84 -3.02
CA TRP A 89 6.46 2.26 -3.27
C TRP A 89 5.13 2.61 -3.91
N ILE A 90 4.39 3.51 -3.28
CA ILE A 90 3.10 3.96 -3.78
C ILE A 90 3.18 5.45 -4.03
N SER A 91 2.83 5.85 -5.24
CA SER A 91 2.62 7.25 -5.62
C SER A 91 1.13 7.53 -5.65
N GLU A 92 0.69 8.60 -5.01
CA GLU A 92 -0.68 9.07 -5.08
C GLU A 92 -0.74 10.35 -5.91
N SER A 93 -1.51 10.34 -6.99
CA SER A 93 -1.78 11.48 -7.87
C SER A 93 -3.07 12.18 -7.43
N LYS A 94 -3.36 13.34 -7.98
CA LYS A 94 -4.58 14.08 -7.71
C LYS A 94 -5.83 13.37 -8.24
N THR A 95 -5.69 12.75 -9.41
CA THR A 95 -6.77 12.08 -10.13
C THR A 95 -6.38 10.68 -10.57
N ASN A 96 -7.39 9.84 -10.86
CA ASN A 96 -7.17 8.53 -11.47
C ASN A 96 -6.50 8.65 -12.84
N THR A 97 -6.89 9.63 -13.65
CA THR A 97 -6.29 9.86 -14.98
C THR A 97 -4.79 10.13 -14.89
N GLU A 98 -4.37 10.95 -13.93
CA GLU A 98 -2.94 11.21 -13.68
C GLU A 98 -2.18 9.95 -13.24
N ALA A 99 -2.80 9.13 -12.37
CA ALA A 99 -2.21 7.86 -11.96
C ALA A 99 -2.04 6.88 -13.14
N VAL A 100 -3.04 6.79 -14.02
CA VAL A 100 -2.95 5.96 -15.23
C VAL A 100 -1.87 6.49 -16.15
N SER A 101 -1.79 7.81 -16.40
CA SER A 101 -0.74 8.40 -17.22
C SER A 101 0.67 8.18 -16.64
N LEU A 102 0.81 8.23 -15.32
CA LEU A 102 2.06 7.90 -14.64
C LEU A 102 2.44 6.43 -14.87
N LEU A 103 1.48 5.50 -14.72
CA LEU A 103 1.70 4.08 -14.98
C LEU A 103 2.16 3.83 -16.40
N GLU A 104 1.49 4.42 -17.41
CA GLU A 104 1.85 4.30 -18.84
C GLU A 104 3.26 4.83 -19.12
N SER A 105 3.63 5.97 -18.51
CA SER A 105 4.97 6.53 -18.61
C SER A 105 6.02 5.57 -18.01
N MET A 106 5.74 4.98 -16.86
CA MET A 106 6.62 4.00 -16.23
C MET A 106 6.76 2.75 -17.09
N ASP A 107 5.66 2.20 -17.60
CA ASP A 107 5.63 1.00 -18.42
C ASP A 107 6.44 1.18 -19.73
N SER A 108 6.29 2.34 -20.37
CA SER A 108 7.02 2.67 -21.60
C SER A 108 8.51 2.97 -21.38
N GLY A 109 8.91 3.31 -20.17
CA GLY A 109 10.26 3.77 -19.83
C GLY A 109 11.13 2.69 -19.15
N VAL A 110 10.53 1.74 -18.44
CA VAL A 110 11.23 0.86 -17.51
C VAL A 110 12.34 0.03 -18.18
N GLY A 111 12.09 -0.59 -19.32
CA GLY A 111 13.08 -1.39 -20.06
C GLY A 111 14.22 -0.57 -20.66
N LYS A 112 14.01 0.72 -20.90
CA LYS A 112 15.01 1.61 -21.53
C LYS A 112 16.14 2.00 -20.57
N THR A 113 15.96 1.79 -19.27
CA THR A 113 16.97 2.16 -18.27
C THR A 113 18.15 1.18 -18.20
N GLY A 114 18.00 -0.03 -18.75
CA GLY A 114 18.95 -1.14 -18.58
C GLY A 114 19.00 -1.72 -17.16
N MET A 115 18.21 -1.18 -16.23
CA MET A 115 18.09 -1.66 -14.86
C MET A 115 17.04 -2.77 -14.71
N PHE A 116 16.05 -2.75 -15.58
CA PHE A 116 14.94 -3.70 -15.62
C PHE A 116 14.77 -4.30 -17.00
N SER A 117 14.13 -5.47 -17.08
CA SER A 117 13.65 -6.03 -18.34
C SER A 117 12.55 -5.15 -18.95
N ASP A 118 12.21 -5.41 -20.20
CA ASP A 118 10.96 -4.93 -20.76
C ASP A 118 9.79 -5.45 -19.93
N SER A 119 8.72 -4.67 -19.89
CA SER A 119 7.53 -5.05 -19.11
C SER A 119 6.76 -6.19 -19.80
N THR A 120 6.22 -7.07 -18.99
CA THR A 120 5.33 -8.15 -19.43
C THR A 120 3.96 -7.92 -18.80
N PRO A 121 2.92 -7.69 -19.62
CA PRO A 121 1.57 -7.50 -19.09
C PRO A 121 1.00 -8.84 -18.59
N MET A 122 0.28 -8.78 -17.46
CA MET A 122 -0.42 -9.93 -16.87
C MET A 122 -1.68 -9.46 -16.16
N THR A 123 -2.52 -10.41 -15.72
CA THR A 123 -3.71 -10.12 -14.91
C THR A 123 -3.59 -10.84 -13.57
N ILE A 124 -3.67 -10.08 -12.48
CA ILE A 124 -3.68 -10.63 -11.12
C ILE A 124 -4.90 -10.08 -10.38
N GLY A 125 -5.75 -10.97 -9.85
CA GLY A 125 -6.95 -10.55 -9.11
C GLY A 125 -7.95 -9.71 -9.93
N GLY A 126 -7.95 -9.84 -11.26
CA GLY A 126 -8.79 -9.03 -12.15
C GLY A 126 -8.22 -7.66 -12.51
N VAL A 127 -7.03 -7.31 -12.00
CA VAL A 127 -6.33 -6.05 -12.29
C VAL A 127 -5.22 -6.30 -13.31
N GLY A 128 -5.08 -5.39 -14.30
CA GLY A 128 -3.93 -5.37 -15.20
C GLY A 128 -2.67 -4.96 -14.44
N VAL A 129 -1.65 -5.79 -14.49
CA VAL A 129 -0.38 -5.63 -13.78
C VAL A 129 0.75 -5.77 -14.78
N SER A 130 1.73 -4.88 -14.73
CA SER A 130 2.99 -5.03 -15.46
C SER A 130 4.02 -5.71 -14.57
N PHE A 131 4.73 -6.68 -15.13
CA PHE A 131 5.81 -7.41 -14.47
C PHE A 131 7.15 -7.12 -15.13
N VAL A 132 8.19 -6.90 -14.33
CA VAL A 132 9.58 -6.76 -14.78
C VAL A 132 10.53 -7.50 -13.86
N THR A 133 11.67 -7.92 -14.39
CA THR A 133 12.79 -8.39 -13.60
C THR A 133 13.82 -7.28 -13.47
N GLY A 134 14.32 -7.06 -12.26
CA GLY A 134 15.40 -6.11 -11.99
C GLY A 134 16.77 -6.79 -11.96
N GLN A 135 17.82 -5.97 -11.97
CA GLN A 135 19.16 -6.47 -11.65
C GLN A 135 19.20 -6.94 -10.18
N PRO A 136 20.06 -7.91 -9.80
CA PRO A 136 20.06 -8.50 -8.45
C PRO A 136 20.14 -7.51 -7.30
N GLN A 137 20.86 -6.39 -7.47
CA GLN A 137 20.99 -5.34 -6.47
C GLN A 137 19.71 -4.52 -6.24
N LEU A 138 18.79 -4.53 -7.23
CA LEU A 138 17.51 -3.82 -7.17
C LEU A 138 16.36 -4.72 -6.70
N GLY A 139 16.63 -6.03 -6.52
CA GLY A 139 15.61 -7.06 -6.38
C GLY A 139 15.17 -7.61 -7.72
N LEU A 140 14.86 -8.92 -7.75
CA LEU A 140 14.66 -9.62 -9.02
C LEU A 140 13.25 -9.46 -9.61
N TYR A 141 12.22 -9.28 -8.78
CA TYR A 141 10.84 -9.41 -9.25
C TYR A 141 10.01 -8.21 -8.83
N HIS A 142 9.52 -7.48 -9.80
CA HIS A 142 8.71 -6.27 -9.58
C HIS A 142 7.40 -6.35 -10.33
N TYR A 143 6.35 -5.85 -9.67
CA TYR A 143 4.99 -5.77 -10.17
C TYR A 143 4.51 -4.33 -10.01
N PHE A 144 3.87 -3.77 -11.03
CA PHE A 144 3.32 -2.43 -10.89
C PHE A 144 1.97 -2.30 -11.61
N TYR A 145 1.09 -1.51 -11.02
CA TYR A 145 -0.27 -1.29 -11.50
C TYR A 145 -0.83 0.03 -10.96
N ALA A 146 -1.90 0.53 -11.59
CA ALA A 146 -2.69 1.62 -11.04
C ALA A 146 -4.00 1.10 -10.46
N LYS A 147 -4.40 1.66 -9.33
CA LYS A 147 -5.71 1.44 -8.69
C LYS A 147 -6.16 2.76 -8.06
N ASP A 148 -7.38 3.20 -8.42
CA ASP A 148 -7.87 4.53 -8.04
C ASP A 148 -6.88 5.62 -8.51
N LYS A 149 -6.52 6.53 -7.62
CA LYS A 149 -5.55 7.59 -7.92
C LYS A 149 -4.11 7.23 -7.55
N ARG A 150 -3.78 5.95 -7.41
CA ARG A 150 -2.47 5.47 -6.96
C ARG A 150 -1.80 4.57 -7.97
N VAL A 151 -0.49 4.70 -8.07
CA VAL A 151 0.38 3.73 -8.74
C VAL A 151 1.15 2.96 -7.67
N PHE A 152 1.07 1.65 -7.75
CA PHE A 152 1.74 0.71 -6.88
C PHE A 152 2.94 0.13 -7.61
N TRP A 153 4.10 0.18 -6.99
CA TRP A 153 5.28 -0.57 -7.40
C TRP A 153 5.65 -1.51 -6.26
N ILE A 154 5.62 -2.81 -6.51
CA ILE A 154 5.83 -3.85 -5.51
C ILE A 154 7.01 -4.71 -5.92
N GLN A 155 8.06 -4.73 -5.12
CA GLN A 155 9.13 -5.70 -5.19
C GLN A 155 8.80 -6.88 -4.28
N VAL A 156 8.98 -8.12 -4.78
CA VAL A 156 8.80 -9.34 -3.97
C VAL A 156 9.99 -10.27 -4.19
N ASP A 157 10.85 -10.37 -3.19
CA ASP A 157 12.05 -11.23 -3.21
C ASP A 157 11.68 -12.65 -2.76
N ASN A 158 11.12 -13.43 -3.68
CA ASN A 158 10.85 -14.85 -3.53
C ASN A 158 11.00 -15.53 -4.90
N PRO A 159 11.73 -16.64 -5.04
CA PRO A 159 11.89 -17.32 -6.33
C PRO A 159 10.61 -17.98 -6.85
N ASP A 160 9.67 -18.35 -5.95
CA ASP A 160 8.42 -19.00 -6.34
C ASP A 160 7.45 -17.96 -6.96
N LYS A 161 7.15 -18.18 -8.24
CA LYS A 161 6.21 -17.35 -9.01
C LYS A 161 4.80 -17.36 -8.41
N ALA A 162 4.29 -18.53 -8.02
CA ALA A 162 2.94 -18.66 -7.48
C ALA A 162 2.79 -17.93 -6.16
N TYR A 163 3.82 -18.00 -5.31
CA TYR A 163 3.91 -17.23 -4.07
C TYR A 163 3.84 -15.72 -4.34
N ARG A 164 4.67 -15.21 -5.27
CA ARG A 164 4.69 -13.77 -5.59
C ARG A 164 3.35 -13.26 -6.10
N GLU A 165 2.74 -14.00 -7.04
CA GLU A 165 1.44 -13.63 -7.61
C GLU A 165 0.32 -13.67 -6.57
N SER A 166 0.34 -14.66 -5.66
CA SER A 166 -0.58 -14.72 -4.52
C SER A 166 -0.42 -13.54 -3.58
N PHE A 167 0.81 -13.15 -3.26
CA PHE A 167 1.13 -11.99 -2.43
C PHE A 167 0.63 -10.68 -3.08
N VAL A 168 0.91 -10.48 -4.36
CA VAL A 168 0.44 -9.30 -5.12
C VAL A 168 -1.09 -9.28 -5.20
N LYS A 169 -1.75 -10.44 -5.40
CA LYS A 169 -3.22 -10.54 -5.39
C LYS A 169 -3.79 -10.11 -4.04
N GLU A 170 -3.18 -10.54 -2.94
CA GLU A 170 -3.62 -10.12 -1.61
C GLU A 170 -3.42 -8.62 -1.39
N ALA A 171 -2.29 -8.05 -1.86
CA ALA A 171 -2.06 -6.61 -1.84
C ALA A 171 -3.15 -5.84 -2.60
N ILE A 172 -3.49 -6.26 -3.82
CA ILE A 172 -4.56 -5.66 -4.64
C ILE A 172 -5.90 -5.66 -3.90
N ASN A 173 -6.20 -6.71 -3.14
CA ASN A 173 -7.48 -6.86 -2.45
C ASN A 173 -7.56 -6.08 -1.14
N ARG A 174 -6.43 -5.79 -0.50
CA ARG A 174 -6.42 -5.27 0.89
C ARG A 174 -5.87 -3.86 1.03
N ILE A 175 -5.17 -3.36 0.02
CA ILE A 175 -4.60 -2.02 -0.06
C ILE A 175 -5.30 -1.26 -1.19
#